data_2b2f4d0a959a2c1cafd8be58c31dfe1b
#
_entry.id   2b2f4d0a959a2c1cafd8be58c31dfe1b
#
_cell.length_a   1.000
_cell.length_b   1.000
_cell.length_c   1.000
_cell.angle_alpha   90.00
_cell.angle_beta   90.00
_cell.angle_gamma   90.00
#
_symmetry.space_group_name_H-M   'P 1'
#
loop_
_entity.id
_entity.type
_entity.pdbx_description
1 polymer ?
#
loop_
_entity_poly.entity_id
_entity_poly.type
_entity_poly.pdbx_seq_one_letter_code
_entity_poly.pdbx_strand_id
1 'polypeptide(L)'
;MGKRISHTTINFWLDSLLLLLFLMLSWVTVVLRFIFPPGPDAAGWSLWEWNYDQWCGLQFAALCTMGLAILIHVMLHWTWVCGVLAGWLGQKKGASRDDGSRTLWGVGLLIVILNLIGLGVAAAALMVEAPIK
;
A
#
# COMPACT_ATOMS: atom_id res chain seq x y z
N MET A 1 -33.90 -11.78 8.36
CA MET A 1 -33.51 -11.56 6.94
C MET A 1 -32.20 -10.75 6.89
N GLY A 2 -31.07 -11.41 6.78
CA GLY A 2 -29.77 -10.73 6.64
C GLY A 2 -29.67 -10.13 5.23
N LYS A 3 -29.61 -8.80 5.12
CA LYS A 3 -29.32 -8.11 3.87
C LYS A 3 -27.93 -8.55 3.40
N ARG A 4 -27.82 -9.32 2.33
CA ARG A 4 -26.53 -9.60 1.68
C ARG A 4 -25.95 -8.28 1.20
N ILE A 5 -24.82 -7.86 1.78
CA ILE A 5 -24.10 -6.67 1.33
C ILE A 5 -23.65 -6.95 -0.12
N SER A 6 -24.02 -6.08 -1.05
CA SER A 6 -23.66 -6.22 -2.45
C SER A 6 -22.15 -6.01 -2.63
N HIS A 7 -21.52 -6.77 -3.55
CA HIS A 7 -20.11 -6.56 -3.90
C HIS A 7 -19.81 -5.11 -4.31
N THR A 8 -20.74 -4.46 -4.98
CA THR A 8 -20.65 -3.04 -5.34
C THR A 8 -20.53 -2.13 -4.12
N THR A 9 -21.29 -2.43 -3.06
CA THR A 9 -21.25 -1.65 -1.81
C THR A 9 -19.91 -1.84 -1.09
N ILE A 10 -19.38 -3.05 -1.08
CA ILE A 10 -18.05 -3.34 -0.48
C ILE A 10 -16.95 -2.57 -1.23
N ASN A 11 -16.96 -2.64 -2.56
CA ASN A 11 -15.99 -1.93 -3.39
C ASN A 11 -16.07 -0.42 -3.17
N PHE A 12 -17.27 0.16 -3.14
CA PHE A 12 -17.45 1.59 -2.88
C PHE A 12 -16.86 2.03 -1.53
N TRP A 13 -17.10 1.28 -0.46
CA TRP A 13 -16.53 1.60 0.85
C TRP A 13 -15.00 1.45 0.87
N LEU A 14 -14.47 0.45 0.21
CA LEU A 14 -13.03 0.23 0.13
C LEU A 14 -12.33 1.33 -0.68
N ASP A 15 -12.90 1.73 -1.82
CA ASP A 15 -12.37 2.81 -2.64
C ASP A 15 -12.42 4.15 -1.88
N SER A 16 -13.51 4.40 -1.15
CA SER A 16 -13.66 5.59 -0.30
C SER A 16 -12.62 5.59 0.83
N LEU A 17 -12.37 4.45 1.45
CA LEU A 17 -11.33 4.30 2.47
C LEU A 17 -9.94 4.55 1.90
N LEU A 18 -9.62 3.99 0.74
CA LEU A 18 -8.34 4.22 0.07
C LEU A 18 -8.12 5.69 -0.26
N LEU A 19 -9.15 6.37 -0.78
CA LEU A 19 -9.09 7.80 -1.04
C LEU A 19 -8.83 8.60 0.24
N LEU A 20 -9.55 8.29 1.33
CA LEU A 20 -9.37 8.97 2.62
C LEU A 20 -7.96 8.77 3.17
N LEU A 21 -7.44 7.55 3.14
CA LEU A 21 -6.08 7.24 3.59
C LEU A 21 -5.02 7.95 2.73
N PHE A 22 -5.24 8.02 1.42
CA PHE A 22 -4.35 8.74 0.51
C PHE A 22 -4.33 10.24 0.81
N LEU A 23 -5.49 10.86 1.02
CA LEU A 23 -5.58 12.28 1.35
C LEU A 23 -4.94 12.57 2.72
N MET A 24 -5.19 11.74 3.72
CA MET A 24 -4.57 11.83 5.03
C MET A 24 -3.05 11.71 4.94
N LEU A 25 -2.54 10.71 4.23
CA LEU A 25 -1.10 10.50 4.05
C LEU A 25 -0.44 11.68 3.33
N SER A 26 -1.09 12.20 2.28
CA SER A 26 -0.63 13.38 1.54
C SER A 26 -0.56 14.61 2.45
N TRP A 27 -1.59 14.83 3.27
CA TRP A 27 -1.63 15.94 4.20
C TRP A 27 -0.54 15.85 5.27
N VAL A 28 -0.37 14.68 5.91
CA VAL A 28 0.70 14.45 6.90
C VAL A 28 2.08 14.66 6.26
N THR A 29 2.27 14.20 5.02
CA THR A 29 3.54 14.40 4.29
C THR A 29 3.83 15.89 4.06
N VAL A 30 2.81 16.69 3.70
CA VAL A 30 2.95 18.14 3.56
C VAL A 30 3.31 18.79 4.90
N VAL A 31 2.66 18.39 5.99
CA VAL A 31 2.97 18.89 7.34
C VAL A 31 4.43 18.61 7.71
N LEU A 32 4.88 17.37 7.55
CA LEU A 32 6.25 16.96 7.88
C LEU A 32 7.30 17.65 6.99
N ARG A 33 6.96 17.92 5.73
CA ARG A 33 7.92 18.44 4.76
C ARG A 33 8.02 19.98 4.77
N PHE A 34 6.92 20.69 5.02
CA PHE A 34 6.85 22.14 4.82
C PHE A 34 6.59 22.93 6.10
N ILE A 35 6.06 22.30 7.15
CA ILE A 35 5.73 22.97 8.41
C ILE A 35 6.81 22.72 9.45
N PHE A 36 7.30 21.50 9.58
CA PHE A 36 8.42 21.20 10.46
C PHE A 36 9.76 21.57 9.81
N PRO A 37 10.73 22.07 10.57
CA PRO A 37 12.11 22.21 10.12
C PRO A 37 12.72 20.85 9.76
N PRO A 38 13.67 20.79 8.82
CA PRO A 38 14.28 19.52 8.41
C PRO A 38 15.23 18.95 9.48
N GLY A 39 15.15 17.66 9.70
CA GLY A 39 16.14 16.90 10.49
C GLY A 39 16.20 17.30 11.97
N PRO A 40 17.42 17.45 12.53
CA PRO A 40 17.62 17.75 13.95
C PRO A 40 17.00 19.06 14.41
N ASP A 41 16.80 20.02 13.51
CA ASP A 41 16.22 21.32 13.82
C ASP A 41 14.74 21.22 14.19
N ALA A 42 14.10 20.09 13.94
CA ALA A 42 12.74 19.81 14.39
C ALA A 42 12.65 19.49 15.90
N ALA A 43 13.79 19.30 16.58
CA ALA A 43 13.80 18.99 18.00
C ALA A 43 13.17 20.14 18.82
N GLY A 44 12.18 19.80 19.64
CA GLY A 44 11.43 20.78 20.45
C GLY A 44 10.27 21.47 19.73
N TRP A 45 10.09 21.27 18.45
CA TRP A 45 8.91 21.76 17.73
C TRP A 45 7.72 20.82 17.95
N SER A 46 6.55 21.40 18.17
CA SER A 46 5.29 20.66 18.29
C SER A 46 4.17 21.36 17.52
N LEU A 47 3.31 20.57 16.92
CA LEU A 47 2.08 20.99 16.24
C LEU A 47 0.92 20.25 16.89
N TRP A 48 -0.03 20.97 17.49
CA TRP A 48 -1.14 20.39 18.27
C TRP A 48 -0.67 19.41 19.35
N GLU A 49 0.33 19.80 20.12
CA GLU A 49 0.96 19.00 21.18
C GLU A 49 1.73 17.76 20.71
N TRP A 50 1.73 17.48 19.41
CA TRP A 50 2.46 16.37 18.82
C TRP A 50 3.82 16.83 18.30
N ASN A 51 4.86 16.10 18.68
CA ASN A 51 6.22 16.32 18.20
C ASN A 51 6.44 15.70 16.80
N TYR A 52 7.58 16.00 16.19
CA TYR A 52 7.95 15.50 14.86
C TYR A 52 7.90 13.97 14.77
N ASP A 53 8.41 13.25 15.79
CA ASP A 53 8.46 11.78 15.79
C ASP A 53 7.06 11.15 15.85
N GLN A 54 6.14 11.77 16.57
CA GLN A 54 4.74 11.32 16.63
C GLN A 54 4.04 11.51 15.28
N TRP A 55 4.34 12.59 14.56
CA TRP A 55 3.84 12.81 13.21
C TRP A 55 4.45 11.81 12.22
N CYS A 56 5.74 11.47 12.32
CA CYS A 56 6.38 10.41 11.54
C CYS A 56 5.74 9.04 11.83
N GLY A 57 5.46 8.75 13.11
CA GLY A 57 4.74 7.55 13.51
C GLY A 57 3.34 7.44 12.88
N LEU A 58 2.59 8.55 12.87
CA LEU A 58 1.28 8.63 12.20
C LEU A 58 1.40 8.38 10.70
N GLN A 59 2.39 9.01 10.04
CA GLN A 59 2.65 8.81 8.61
C GLN A 59 2.92 7.33 8.31
N PHE A 60 3.79 6.69 9.10
CA PHE A 60 4.13 5.28 8.92
C PHE A 60 2.91 4.37 9.13
N ALA A 61 2.12 4.61 10.19
CA ALA A 61 0.90 3.84 10.44
C ALA A 61 -0.13 3.99 9.32
N ALA A 62 -0.32 5.21 8.80
CA ALA A 62 -1.19 5.48 7.66
C ALA A 62 -0.70 4.76 6.39
N LEU A 63 0.61 4.75 6.14
CA LEU A 63 1.22 4.06 5.01
C LEU A 63 1.00 2.54 5.09
N CYS A 64 1.23 1.93 6.26
CA CYS A 64 1.00 0.50 6.47
C CYS A 64 -0.48 0.13 6.28
N THR A 65 -1.40 0.95 6.83
CA THR A 65 -2.84 0.74 6.69
C THR A 65 -3.28 0.88 5.23
N MET A 66 -2.76 1.87 4.51
CA MET A 66 -3.02 2.04 3.08
C MET A 66 -2.49 0.86 2.27
N GLY A 67 -1.28 0.37 2.56
CA GLY A 67 -0.71 -0.81 1.92
C GLY A 67 -1.61 -2.05 2.09
N LEU A 68 -2.08 -2.29 3.32
CA LEU A 68 -3.01 -3.39 3.60
C LEU A 68 -4.34 -3.24 2.85
N ALA A 69 -4.91 -2.02 2.82
CA ALA A 69 -6.14 -1.73 2.10
C ALA A 69 -5.99 -1.93 0.58
N ILE A 70 -4.84 -1.55 -0.01
CA ILE A 70 -4.51 -1.83 -1.41
C ILE A 70 -4.46 -3.33 -1.68
N LEU A 71 -3.82 -4.12 -0.81
CA LEU A 71 -3.76 -5.57 -0.97
C LEU A 71 -5.15 -6.20 -0.96
N ILE A 72 -6.02 -5.78 -0.03
CA ILE A 72 -7.41 -6.22 0.02
C ILE A 72 -8.16 -5.81 -1.26
N HIS A 73 -8.00 -4.59 -1.73
CA HIS A 73 -8.62 -4.08 -2.96
C HIS A 73 -8.20 -4.92 -4.17
N VAL A 74 -6.90 -5.18 -4.33
CA VAL A 74 -6.37 -6.02 -5.41
C VAL A 74 -6.93 -7.44 -5.32
N MET A 75 -7.04 -8.02 -4.12
CA MET A 75 -7.62 -9.36 -3.94
C MET A 75 -9.09 -9.41 -4.32
N LEU A 76 -9.88 -8.39 -4.04
CA LEU A 76 -11.29 -8.32 -4.47
C LEU A 76 -11.45 -8.21 -5.98
N HIS A 77 -10.51 -7.56 -6.66
CA HIS A 77 -10.47 -7.42 -8.12
C HIS A 77 -9.58 -8.45 -8.83
N TRP A 78 -9.18 -9.51 -8.11
CA TRP A 78 -8.17 -10.48 -8.58
C TRP A 78 -8.50 -11.13 -9.93
N THR A 79 -9.74 -11.53 -10.13
CA THR A 79 -10.19 -12.14 -11.41
C THR A 79 -10.05 -11.19 -12.60
N TRP A 80 -10.28 -9.90 -12.37
CA TRP A 80 -10.08 -8.86 -13.37
C TRP A 80 -8.59 -8.65 -13.69
N VAL A 81 -7.74 -8.56 -12.66
CA VAL A 81 -6.27 -8.42 -12.80
C VAL A 81 -5.71 -9.59 -13.60
N CYS A 82 -6.08 -10.82 -13.24
CA CYS A 82 -5.66 -12.02 -13.97
C CYS A 82 -6.16 -12.03 -15.43
N GLY A 83 -7.37 -11.54 -15.68
CA GLY A 83 -7.92 -11.42 -17.03
C GLY A 83 -7.13 -10.45 -17.91
N VAL A 84 -6.72 -9.31 -17.38
CA VAL A 84 -5.89 -8.32 -18.08
C VAL A 84 -4.51 -8.88 -18.38
N LEU A 85 -3.85 -9.50 -17.40
CA LEU A 85 -2.52 -10.11 -17.57
C LEU A 85 -2.53 -11.25 -18.60
N ALA A 86 -3.53 -12.12 -18.57
CA ALA A 86 -3.68 -13.19 -19.55
C ALA A 86 -3.90 -12.64 -20.96
N GLY A 87 -4.62 -11.52 -21.11
CA GLY A 87 -4.80 -10.83 -22.38
C GLY A 87 -3.48 -10.27 -22.94
N TRP A 88 -2.62 -9.74 -22.11
CA TRP A 88 -1.30 -9.21 -22.50
C TRP A 88 -0.32 -10.32 -22.89
N LEU A 89 -0.41 -11.48 -22.23
CA LEU A 89 0.43 -12.66 -22.53
C LEU A 89 -0.06 -13.45 -23.75
N GLY A 90 -1.02 -12.93 -24.53
CA GLY A 90 -1.47 -13.52 -25.79
C GLY A 90 -2.27 -14.81 -25.64
N GLN A 91 -2.80 -15.11 -24.47
CA GLN A 91 -3.68 -16.25 -24.29
C GLN A 91 -5.03 -16.00 -25.00
N LYS A 92 -5.34 -16.85 -26.00
CA LYS A 92 -6.58 -16.77 -26.77
C LYS A 92 -7.80 -16.80 -25.85
N LYS A 93 -8.78 -15.92 -26.14
CA LYS A 93 -10.10 -15.81 -25.48
C LYS A 93 -10.96 -17.08 -25.65
N GLY A 94 -10.48 -18.24 -25.24
CA GLY A 94 -11.19 -19.48 -25.43
C GLY A 94 -11.18 -20.45 -24.25
N ALA A 95 -10.40 -20.20 -23.23
CA ALA A 95 -10.36 -21.04 -22.05
C ALA A 95 -11.30 -20.45 -20.97
N SER A 96 -12.59 -20.69 -21.12
CA SER A 96 -13.60 -20.45 -20.09
C SER A 96 -13.56 -21.59 -19.06
N ARG A 97 -12.48 -21.74 -18.36
CA ARG A 97 -12.42 -22.50 -17.11
C ARG A 97 -11.50 -21.73 -16.19
N ASP A 98 -12.06 -21.35 -15.08
CA ASP A 98 -11.36 -20.77 -13.96
C ASP A 98 -10.46 -21.87 -13.36
N ASP A 99 -9.43 -22.24 -14.10
CA ASP A 99 -8.40 -23.13 -13.63
C ASP A 99 -7.58 -22.33 -12.64
N GLY A 100 -7.47 -22.82 -11.40
CA GLY A 100 -6.71 -22.21 -10.31
C GLY A 100 -5.28 -21.78 -10.71
N SER A 101 -4.82 -22.12 -11.92
CA SER A 101 -3.55 -21.69 -12.48
C SER A 101 -3.44 -20.17 -12.62
N ARG A 102 -4.51 -19.45 -12.96
CA ARG A 102 -4.50 -17.97 -13.06
C ARG A 102 -4.29 -17.32 -11.70
N THR A 103 -4.96 -17.86 -10.69
CA THR A 103 -4.78 -17.42 -9.30
C THR A 103 -3.37 -17.70 -8.82
N LEU A 104 -2.80 -18.86 -9.15
CA LEU A 104 -1.42 -19.20 -8.79
C LEU A 104 -0.39 -18.25 -9.42
N TRP A 105 -0.54 -17.90 -10.70
CA TRP A 105 0.35 -16.95 -11.36
C TRP A 105 0.31 -15.57 -10.70
N GLY A 106 -0.84 -15.10 -10.35
CA GLY A 106 -0.95 -13.80 -9.72
C GLY A 106 -0.44 -13.79 -8.28
N VAL A 107 -0.74 -14.81 -7.49
CA VAL A 107 -0.15 -14.98 -6.14
C VAL A 107 1.36 -15.09 -6.25
N GLY A 108 1.88 -15.84 -7.22
CA GLY A 108 3.31 -15.93 -7.49
C GLY A 108 3.93 -14.57 -7.80
N LEU A 109 3.30 -13.76 -8.65
CA LEU A 109 3.77 -12.40 -8.96
C LEU A 109 3.77 -11.51 -7.71
N LEU A 110 2.73 -11.55 -6.89
CA LEU A 110 2.67 -10.78 -5.65
C LEU A 110 3.79 -11.17 -4.68
N ILE A 111 4.02 -12.47 -4.52
CA ILE A 111 5.13 -12.99 -3.69
C ILE A 111 6.48 -12.47 -4.22
N VAL A 112 6.71 -12.51 -5.52
CA VAL A 112 7.95 -11.99 -6.13
C VAL A 112 8.13 -10.50 -5.84
N ILE A 113 7.08 -9.69 -6.03
CA ILE A 113 7.13 -8.25 -5.76
C ILE A 113 7.45 -7.98 -4.28
N LEU A 114 6.78 -8.65 -3.35
CA LEU A 114 7.02 -8.48 -1.91
C LEU A 114 8.44 -8.89 -1.51
N ASN A 115 8.97 -9.97 -2.10
CA ASN A 115 10.36 -10.38 -1.87
C ASN A 115 11.36 -9.38 -2.43
N LEU A 116 11.13 -8.81 -3.62
CA LEU A 116 12.00 -7.77 -4.20
C LEU A 116 12.03 -6.52 -3.32
N ILE A 117 10.87 -6.08 -2.81
CA ILE A 117 10.80 -4.95 -1.87
C ILE A 117 11.56 -5.29 -0.58
N GLY A 118 11.34 -6.48 -0.01
CA GLY A 118 12.03 -6.93 1.19
C GLY A 118 13.55 -6.99 1.02
N LEU A 119 14.03 -7.50 -0.12
CA LEU A 119 15.46 -7.50 -0.47
C LEU A 119 15.99 -6.07 -0.62
N GLY A 120 15.22 -5.15 -1.21
CA GLY A 120 15.60 -3.75 -1.32
C GLY A 120 15.76 -3.09 0.06
N VAL A 121 14.84 -3.34 0.98
CA VAL A 121 14.92 -2.85 2.37
C VAL A 121 16.12 -3.46 3.10
N ALA A 122 16.35 -4.77 2.95
CA ALA A 122 17.50 -5.46 3.56
C ALA A 122 18.81 -4.91 3.03
N ALA A 123 18.94 -4.70 1.71
CA ALA A 123 20.12 -4.09 1.11
C ALA A 123 20.36 -2.67 1.64
N ALA A 124 19.32 -1.83 1.72
CA ALA A 124 19.41 -0.49 2.28
C ALA A 124 19.87 -0.51 3.76
N ALA A 125 19.37 -1.45 4.55
CA ALA A 125 19.76 -1.60 5.95
C ALA A 125 21.22 -2.03 6.13
N LEU A 126 21.76 -2.81 5.17
CA LEU A 126 23.16 -3.20 5.19
C LEU A 126 24.13 -2.12 4.68
N MET A 127 23.63 -1.19 3.88
CA MET A 127 24.42 -0.10 3.28
C MET A 127 24.36 1.22 4.06
N VAL A 128 23.54 1.29 5.11
CA VAL A 128 23.46 2.48 5.95
C VAL A 128 24.75 2.65 6.76
N GLU A 129 25.36 3.82 6.66
CA GLU A 129 26.57 4.18 7.41
C GLU A 129 26.16 5.02 8.64
N ALA A 130 26.70 4.63 9.81
CA ALA A 130 26.52 5.42 11.01
C ALA A 130 27.52 6.60 11.01
N PRO A 131 27.11 7.80 11.46
CA PRO A 131 28.06 8.91 11.60
C PRO A 131 29.20 8.53 12.55
N ILE A 132 30.42 8.80 12.14
CA ILE A 132 31.63 8.62 12.96
C ILE A 132 31.53 9.60 14.13
N LYS A 133 31.49 9.08 15.38
CA LYS A 133 31.47 9.87 16.61
C LYS A 133 32.84 10.46 16.88
#